data_8fa124eb502efea97b391f059d479521
#
_entry.id   8fa124eb502efea97b391f059d479521
#
_cell.length_a   1.000
_cell.length_b   1.000
_cell.length_c   1.000
_cell.angle_alpha   90.00
_cell.angle_beta   90.00
_cell.angle_gamma   90.00
#
_symmetry.space_group_name_H-M   'P 1'
#
loop_
_entity.id
_entity.type
_entity.pdbx_description
1 polymer ?
#
loop_
_entity_poly.entity_id
_entity_poly.type
_entity_poly.pdbx_seq_one_letter_code
_entity_poly.pdbx_strand_id
1 'polypeptide(L)'
;MAFAAGYGKTNVDLLFENMSRLPNEGEEIFTDRFSLCLGGGIPGTMVTLGRLGVECKTVTELSKDMFSEFALGEFRKAGVEPVNVYHGDKIAVNITAAAITPNDRTFVSYGNEENSVTADEVYNALKGAKAVAMHADLPEVYKKLKNDGTTVILDTGFIEGMTLEKYKDLLEIADYFLPNRKETEILSGTSDPRQAAKVFSKYVETPIVKLDKDGCLIYKNGEYILVKSIDEFVRVDSTGAGDAFFAGFLYGLMHDEPIERCVLFGNITGGKCVTAVGCTTAYFNEEELLEMAEKYKDNIIYNY
;
A
#
# COMPACT_ATOMS: atom_id res chain seq x y z
N MET A 1 13.42 15.86 -11.83
CA MET A 1 12.20 15.21 -12.35
C MET A 1 11.19 15.14 -11.22
N ALA A 2 9.91 14.97 -11.50
CA ALA A 2 8.90 14.77 -10.47
C ALA A 2 9.03 13.35 -9.89
N PHE A 3 8.95 13.21 -8.58
CA PHE A 3 9.04 11.92 -7.91
C PHE A 3 7.85 11.70 -6.97
N ALA A 4 7.54 10.43 -6.69
CA ALA A 4 6.61 10.03 -5.63
C ALA A 4 7.38 9.64 -4.38
N ALA A 5 6.78 9.77 -3.20
CA ALA A 5 7.44 9.38 -1.97
C ALA A 5 6.43 8.90 -0.90
N GLY A 6 6.95 8.25 0.14
CA GLY A 6 6.18 7.90 1.31
C GLY A 6 7.07 7.54 2.50
N TYR A 7 6.55 7.78 3.71
CA TYR A 7 7.19 7.36 4.95
C TYR A 7 6.47 6.15 5.54
N GLY A 8 7.22 5.12 5.89
CA GLY A 8 6.70 3.95 6.59
C GLY A 8 7.79 2.99 7.01
N LYS A 9 7.52 2.17 8.03
CA LYS A 9 8.46 1.13 8.46
C LYS A 9 8.60 0.06 7.40
N THR A 10 9.84 -0.34 7.16
CA THR A 10 10.14 -1.49 6.31
C THR A 10 9.80 -2.79 7.03
N ASN A 11 9.13 -3.70 6.34
CA ASN A 11 8.85 -5.06 6.79
C ASN A 11 9.68 -6.07 5.98
N VAL A 12 10.18 -7.09 6.66
CA VAL A 12 10.84 -8.24 6.03
C VAL A 12 10.09 -9.50 6.47
N ASP A 13 9.59 -10.25 5.49
CA ASP A 13 8.77 -11.43 5.72
C ASP A 13 9.56 -12.71 5.46
N LEU A 14 9.60 -13.59 6.47
CA LEU A 14 10.16 -14.95 6.40
C LEU A 14 8.99 -15.91 6.15
N LEU A 15 8.84 -16.39 4.92
CA LEU A 15 7.71 -17.22 4.50
C LEU A 15 8.10 -18.70 4.55
N PHE A 16 7.49 -19.45 5.46
CA PHE A 16 7.58 -20.91 5.54
C PHE A 16 6.33 -21.49 4.86
N GLU A 17 6.50 -21.91 3.60
CA GLU A 17 5.42 -22.37 2.75
C GLU A 17 5.29 -23.91 2.78
N ASN A 18 4.20 -24.45 2.24
CA ASN A 18 3.92 -25.90 2.16
C ASN A 18 3.92 -26.65 3.51
N MET A 19 3.70 -25.95 4.61
CA MET A 19 3.59 -26.62 5.90
C MET A 19 2.30 -27.45 5.96
N SER A 20 2.41 -28.72 6.33
CA SER A 20 1.23 -29.59 6.46
C SER A 20 0.31 -29.18 7.62
N ARG A 21 0.88 -28.58 8.66
CA ARG A 21 0.23 -28.03 9.86
C ARG A 21 1.20 -27.11 10.63
N LEU A 22 0.71 -26.44 11.65
CA LEU A 22 1.56 -25.77 12.62
C LEU A 22 2.21 -26.78 13.58
N PRO A 23 3.44 -26.55 14.07
CA PRO A 23 4.05 -27.35 15.13
C PRO A 23 3.30 -27.14 16.46
N ASN A 24 3.27 -28.20 17.30
CA ASN A 24 2.89 -28.05 18.69
C ASN A 24 4.07 -27.50 19.51
N GLU A 25 3.80 -27.06 20.75
CA GLU A 25 4.87 -26.64 21.66
C GLU A 25 5.91 -27.75 21.86
N GLY A 26 7.18 -27.40 21.72
CA GLY A 26 8.32 -28.33 21.82
C GLY A 26 8.55 -29.19 20.56
N GLU A 27 7.77 -29.01 19.50
CA GLU A 27 7.89 -29.77 18.26
C GLU A 27 8.66 -28.97 17.20
N GLU A 28 9.47 -29.67 16.41
CA GLU A 28 10.07 -29.16 15.19
C GLU A 28 9.47 -29.84 13.98
N ILE A 29 9.04 -29.05 12.98
CA ILE A 29 8.62 -29.57 11.67
C ILE A 29 9.41 -28.90 10.56
N PHE A 30 9.68 -29.64 9.49
CA PHE A 30 10.39 -29.14 8.34
C PHE A 30 9.44 -28.85 7.20
N THR A 31 9.71 -27.77 6.47
CA THR A 31 9.10 -27.48 5.17
C THR A 31 10.18 -27.47 4.10
N ASP A 32 9.81 -27.77 2.87
CA ASP A 32 10.70 -27.79 1.70
C ASP A 32 10.74 -26.43 0.97
N ARG A 33 9.98 -25.44 1.45
CA ARG A 33 9.87 -24.15 0.79
C ARG A 33 9.98 -23.00 1.78
N PHE A 34 10.99 -22.17 1.55
CA PHE A 34 11.27 -20.96 2.31
C PHE A 34 11.60 -19.82 1.37
N SER A 35 11.05 -18.64 1.65
CA SER A 35 11.43 -17.41 0.96
C SER A 35 11.56 -16.23 1.93
N LEU A 36 12.46 -15.31 1.59
CA LEU A 36 12.65 -14.03 2.25
C LEU A 36 12.14 -12.95 1.29
N CYS A 37 11.15 -12.18 1.73
CA CYS A 37 10.50 -11.18 0.90
C CYS A 37 10.48 -9.82 1.61
N LEU A 38 10.47 -8.74 0.82
CA LEU A 38 10.08 -7.45 1.36
C LEU A 38 8.56 -7.49 1.61
N GLY A 39 8.15 -7.07 2.81
CA GLY A 39 6.74 -7.01 3.20
C GLY A 39 6.00 -5.83 2.58
N GLY A 40 4.74 -5.69 2.99
CA GLY A 40 3.85 -4.63 2.52
C GLY A 40 4.06 -3.26 3.18
N GLY A 41 3.01 -2.44 3.10
CA GLY A 41 3.01 -1.06 3.53
C GLY A 41 3.69 -0.12 2.53
N ILE A 42 3.96 1.11 2.94
CA ILE A 42 4.50 2.15 2.04
C ILE A 42 5.81 1.73 1.35
N PRO A 43 6.81 1.10 2.03
CA PRO A 43 8.00 0.61 1.34
C PRO A 43 7.70 -0.41 0.23
N GLY A 44 6.75 -1.33 0.45
CA GLY A 44 6.28 -2.28 -0.56
C GLY A 44 5.57 -1.60 -1.73
N THR A 45 4.75 -0.58 -1.45
CA THR A 45 4.13 0.28 -2.47
C THR A 45 5.20 0.95 -3.34
N MET A 46 6.24 1.55 -2.73
CA MET A 46 7.32 2.21 -3.47
C MET A 46 8.12 1.22 -4.33
N VAL A 47 8.37 -0.01 -3.83
CA VAL A 47 9.04 -1.06 -4.63
C VAL A 47 8.22 -1.43 -5.86
N THR A 48 6.92 -1.61 -5.73
CA THR A 48 6.05 -1.89 -6.87
C THR A 48 6.03 -0.71 -7.84
N LEU A 49 5.96 0.53 -7.35
CA LEU A 49 5.98 1.74 -8.15
C LEU A 49 7.31 1.92 -8.91
N GLY A 50 8.45 1.68 -8.25
CA GLY A 50 9.77 1.76 -8.88
C GLY A 50 9.95 0.74 -10.01
N ARG A 51 9.39 -0.48 -9.87
CA ARG A 51 9.36 -1.49 -10.92
C ARG A 51 8.54 -1.09 -12.15
N LEU A 52 7.60 -0.15 -11.97
CA LEU A 52 6.85 0.49 -13.05
C LEU A 52 7.61 1.67 -13.68
N GLY A 53 8.88 1.89 -13.32
CA GLY A 53 9.73 2.94 -13.91
C GLY A 53 9.53 4.35 -13.34
N VAL A 54 8.73 4.52 -12.30
CA VAL A 54 8.49 5.82 -11.67
C VAL A 54 9.64 6.16 -10.71
N GLU A 55 10.18 7.37 -10.82
CA GLU A 55 11.13 7.90 -9.84
C GLU A 55 10.44 8.04 -8.49
N CYS A 56 10.91 7.30 -7.49
CA CYS A 56 10.28 7.30 -6.17
C CYS A 56 11.28 7.10 -5.02
N LYS A 57 10.89 7.58 -3.84
CA LYS A 57 11.66 7.48 -2.60
C LYS A 57 10.84 6.79 -1.52
N THR A 58 11.50 5.92 -0.77
CA THR A 58 10.95 5.40 0.49
C THR A 58 11.71 6.01 1.66
N VAL A 59 11.02 6.81 2.47
CA VAL A 59 11.54 7.29 3.76
C VAL A 59 11.22 6.22 4.79
N THR A 60 12.24 5.64 5.42
CA THR A 60 12.04 4.46 6.26
C THR A 60 13.12 4.35 7.34
N GLU A 61 12.98 3.36 8.19
CA GLU A 61 13.90 3.08 9.31
C GLU A 61 14.73 1.85 8.99
N LEU A 62 16.07 2.02 8.94
CA LEU A 62 17.04 0.96 8.65
C LEU A 62 18.18 1.02 9.65
N SER A 63 18.68 -0.12 10.09
CA SER A 63 19.84 -0.27 10.97
C SER A 63 20.95 -1.08 10.33
N LYS A 64 22.04 -1.30 11.06
CA LYS A 64 23.18 -2.10 10.57
C LYS A 64 22.97 -3.58 10.88
N ASP A 65 22.04 -4.21 10.19
CA ASP A 65 21.67 -5.63 10.37
C ASP A 65 21.37 -6.30 9.02
N MET A 66 21.30 -7.62 9.02
CA MET A 66 21.09 -8.41 7.80
C MET A 66 19.73 -8.17 7.11
N PHE A 67 18.69 -7.82 7.85
CA PHE A 67 17.36 -7.58 7.30
C PHE A 67 17.26 -6.21 6.65
N SER A 68 17.87 -5.20 7.25
CA SER A 68 18.03 -3.87 6.66
C SER A 68 18.89 -3.92 5.38
N GLU A 69 19.95 -4.70 5.36
CA GLU A 69 20.76 -4.92 4.16
C GLU A 69 20.00 -5.65 3.04
N PHE A 70 19.18 -6.64 3.41
CA PHE A 70 18.29 -7.30 2.46
C PHE A 70 17.29 -6.29 1.85
N ALA A 71 16.63 -5.48 2.67
CA ALA A 71 15.68 -4.45 2.20
C ALA A 71 16.34 -3.44 1.27
N LEU A 72 17.55 -2.96 1.61
CA LEU A 72 18.35 -2.08 0.74
C LEU A 72 18.65 -2.73 -0.61
N GLY A 73 18.88 -4.04 -0.64
CA GLY A 73 19.05 -4.82 -1.87
C GLY A 73 17.79 -4.80 -2.73
N GLU A 74 16.62 -4.98 -2.14
CA GLU A 74 15.33 -4.98 -2.86
C GLU A 74 14.98 -3.57 -3.37
N PHE A 75 15.21 -2.51 -2.58
CA PHE A 75 15.02 -1.12 -3.03
C PHE A 75 15.88 -0.81 -4.25
N ARG A 76 17.17 -1.18 -4.21
CA ARG A 76 18.09 -0.98 -5.36
C ARG A 76 17.64 -1.71 -6.61
N LYS A 77 17.20 -2.98 -6.49
CA LYS A 77 16.67 -3.76 -7.62
C LYS A 77 15.42 -3.12 -8.24
N ALA A 78 14.59 -2.49 -7.43
CA ALA A 78 13.38 -1.81 -7.88
C ALA A 78 13.61 -0.37 -8.35
N GLY A 79 14.81 0.18 -8.26
CA GLY A 79 15.08 1.58 -8.61
C GLY A 79 14.53 2.60 -7.60
N VAL A 80 14.26 2.18 -6.36
CA VAL A 80 13.74 3.04 -5.29
C VAL A 80 14.89 3.66 -4.50
N GLU A 81 14.84 4.97 -4.24
CA GLU A 81 15.78 5.67 -3.37
C GLU A 81 15.36 5.52 -1.89
N PRO A 82 16.10 4.76 -1.06
CA PRO A 82 15.80 4.70 0.37
C PRO A 82 16.42 5.90 1.10
N VAL A 83 15.61 6.58 1.92
CA VAL A 83 16.06 7.63 2.84
C VAL A 83 15.90 7.13 4.27
N ASN A 84 17.01 6.82 4.93
CA ASN A 84 17.00 6.33 6.30
C ASN A 84 16.85 7.49 7.30
N VAL A 85 15.87 7.39 8.18
CA VAL A 85 15.60 8.35 9.26
C VAL A 85 15.72 7.74 10.66
N TYR A 86 16.25 6.52 10.79
CA TYR A 86 16.45 5.85 12.06
C TYR A 86 17.80 6.19 12.68
N HIS A 87 17.81 6.47 13.98
CA HIS A 87 19.01 6.85 14.74
C HIS A 87 19.26 5.95 15.96
N GLY A 88 18.44 4.90 16.13
CA GLY A 88 18.60 3.96 17.24
C GLY A 88 19.62 2.85 17.00
N ASP A 89 19.81 2.00 18.00
CA ASP A 89 20.79 0.90 18.00
C ASP A 89 20.17 -0.49 17.81
N LYS A 90 18.82 -0.59 17.80
CA LYS A 90 18.11 -1.87 17.63
C LYS A 90 17.87 -2.17 16.15
N ILE A 91 17.40 -3.38 15.85
CA ILE A 91 16.89 -3.71 14.53
C ILE A 91 15.67 -2.81 14.25
N ALA A 92 15.79 -1.99 13.20
CA ALA A 92 14.78 -0.97 12.87
C ALA A 92 13.58 -1.54 12.08
N VAL A 93 13.86 -2.50 11.19
CA VAL A 93 12.82 -3.12 10.35
C VAL A 93 11.91 -4.03 11.17
N ASN A 94 10.64 -4.11 10.79
CA ASN A 94 9.77 -5.15 11.28
C ASN A 94 10.12 -6.48 10.61
N ILE A 95 10.04 -7.58 11.36
CA ILE A 95 10.32 -8.93 10.85
C ILE A 95 9.11 -9.79 11.14
N THR A 96 8.53 -10.41 10.12
CA THR A 96 7.38 -11.29 10.27
C THR A 96 7.72 -12.70 9.79
N ALA A 97 7.65 -13.69 10.68
CA ALA A 97 7.64 -15.09 10.28
C ALA A 97 6.21 -15.53 9.98
N ALA A 98 5.96 -15.98 8.74
CA ALA A 98 4.68 -16.49 8.30
C ALA A 98 4.75 -18.00 8.09
N ALA A 99 3.96 -18.75 8.85
CA ALA A 99 3.74 -20.18 8.68
C ALA A 99 2.49 -20.38 7.81
N ILE A 100 2.67 -20.94 6.60
CA ILE A 100 1.62 -21.06 5.58
C ILE A 100 1.23 -22.52 5.43
N THR A 101 -0.02 -22.84 5.80
CA THR A 101 -0.63 -24.17 5.69
C THR A 101 -1.70 -24.17 4.60
N PRO A 102 -2.23 -25.34 4.18
CA PRO A 102 -3.34 -25.40 3.23
C PRO A 102 -4.62 -24.69 3.71
N ASN A 103 -4.79 -24.53 5.02
CA ASN A 103 -6.01 -23.96 5.59
C ASN A 103 -5.93 -22.44 5.74
N ASP A 104 -4.78 -21.93 6.26
CA ASP A 104 -4.57 -20.51 6.54
C ASP A 104 -3.09 -20.25 6.86
N ARG A 105 -2.77 -19.04 7.23
CA ARG A 105 -1.44 -18.59 7.62
C ARG A 105 -1.46 -18.03 9.04
N THR A 106 -0.33 -18.21 9.72
CA THR A 106 -0.11 -17.71 11.08
C THR A 106 1.16 -16.88 11.11
N PHE A 107 1.14 -15.79 11.86
CA PHE A 107 2.22 -14.83 11.89
C PHE A 107 2.80 -14.68 13.29
N VAL A 108 4.13 -14.53 13.36
CA VAL A 108 4.84 -14.03 14.53
C VAL A 108 5.70 -12.87 14.07
N SER A 109 5.49 -11.70 14.67
CA SER A 109 6.15 -10.47 14.23
C SER A 109 7.01 -9.88 15.35
N TYR A 110 8.19 -9.39 14.95
CA TYR A 110 9.02 -8.48 15.72
C TYR A 110 8.82 -7.06 15.18
N GLY A 111 8.63 -6.10 16.08
CA GLY A 111 8.61 -4.68 15.76
C GLY A 111 9.39 -3.90 16.81
N ASN A 112 10.15 -2.92 16.36
CA ASN A 112 10.84 -1.99 17.25
C ASN A 112 9.95 -0.78 17.51
N GLU A 113 9.59 -0.54 18.77
CA GLU A 113 8.77 0.61 19.22
C GLU A 113 9.63 1.85 19.54
N GLU A 114 10.95 1.77 19.35
CA GLU A 114 11.84 2.91 19.59
C GLU A 114 11.55 4.01 18.55
N ASN A 115 11.04 5.13 19.02
CA ASN A 115 10.74 6.28 18.16
C ASN A 115 11.92 7.26 18.18
N SER A 116 12.83 7.13 17.22
CA SER A 116 13.96 8.05 17.02
C SER A 116 13.74 9.03 15.86
N VAL A 117 12.60 8.92 15.17
CA VAL A 117 12.27 9.68 13.97
C VAL A 117 11.60 11.00 14.33
N THR A 118 12.02 12.10 13.73
CA THR A 118 11.40 13.41 13.92
C THR A 118 10.54 13.83 12.72
N ALA A 119 9.49 14.59 12.97
CA ALA A 119 8.62 15.14 11.92
C ALA A 119 9.39 15.99 10.90
N ASP A 120 10.39 16.75 11.34
CA ASP A 120 11.20 17.61 10.45
C ASP A 120 12.07 16.78 9.50
N GLU A 121 12.65 15.64 9.94
CA GLU A 121 13.42 14.74 9.09
C GLU A 121 12.53 14.13 8.01
N VAL A 122 11.36 13.62 8.39
CA VAL A 122 10.39 13.04 7.45
C VAL A 122 9.92 14.11 6.46
N TYR A 123 9.55 15.31 6.93
CA TYR A 123 9.16 16.41 6.03
C TYR A 123 10.27 16.75 5.03
N ASN A 124 11.52 16.92 5.49
CA ASN A 124 12.63 17.28 4.63
C ASN A 124 12.93 16.21 3.58
N ALA A 125 12.75 14.93 3.94
CA ALA A 125 12.93 13.80 3.02
C ALA A 125 11.82 13.70 1.96
N LEU A 126 10.56 14.05 2.32
CA LEU A 126 9.40 13.98 1.42
C LEU A 126 9.21 15.26 0.60
N LYS A 127 9.80 16.38 1.01
CA LYS A 127 9.61 17.68 0.38
C LYS A 127 9.97 17.69 -1.09
N GLY A 128 9.09 18.28 -1.91
CA GLY A 128 9.25 18.37 -3.36
C GLY A 128 8.72 17.17 -4.13
N ALA A 129 8.17 16.16 -3.44
CA ALA A 129 7.44 15.10 -4.10
C ALA A 129 6.18 15.64 -4.80
N LYS A 130 5.84 15.14 -6.00
CA LYS A 130 4.59 15.42 -6.71
C LYS A 130 3.41 14.79 -5.97
N ALA A 131 3.59 13.57 -5.47
CA ALA A 131 2.58 12.82 -4.72
C ALA A 131 3.22 12.07 -3.54
N VAL A 132 2.53 11.99 -2.42
CA VAL A 132 2.99 11.25 -1.24
C VAL A 132 1.94 10.26 -0.75
N ALA A 133 2.42 9.05 -0.43
CA ALA A 133 1.67 8.07 0.34
C ALA A 133 1.66 8.52 1.81
N MET A 134 0.48 8.85 2.32
CA MET A 134 0.29 9.30 3.69
C MET A 134 0.09 8.11 4.63
N HIS A 135 0.87 8.08 5.70
CA HIS A 135 0.65 7.23 6.87
C HIS A 135 -0.13 8.01 7.95
N ALA A 136 -0.83 7.32 8.84
CA ALA A 136 -1.61 7.95 9.90
C ALA A 136 -0.75 8.69 10.95
N ASP A 137 0.52 8.32 11.06
CA ASP A 137 1.47 9.00 11.94
C ASP A 137 1.96 10.30 11.29
N LEU A 138 2.32 11.29 12.12
CA LEU A 138 2.86 12.58 11.71
C LEU A 138 1.94 13.41 10.78
N PRO A 139 0.65 13.59 11.12
CA PRO A 139 -0.30 14.34 10.26
C PRO A 139 0.15 15.76 9.93
N GLU A 140 0.90 16.42 10.83
CA GLU A 140 1.46 17.76 10.63
C GLU A 140 2.45 17.82 9.45
N VAL A 141 3.18 16.73 9.17
CA VAL A 141 4.09 16.62 8.02
C VAL A 141 3.29 16.70 6.72
N TYR A 142 2.24 15.88 6.61
CA TYR A 142 1.43 15.81 5.41
C TYR A 142 0.61 17.07 5.16
N LYS A 143 0.13 17.71 6.24
CA LYS A 143 -0.52 19.03 6.15
C LYS A 143 0.43 20.09 5.57
N LYS A 144 1.70 20.06 6.00
CA LYS A 144 2.72 21.00 5.49
C LYS A 144 3.05 20.69 4.02
N LEU A 145 3.22 19.42 3.64
CA LEU A 145 3.45 18.99 2.27
C LEU A 145 2.30 19.39 1.33
N LYS A 146 1.04 19.22 1.77
CA LYS A 146 -0.14 19.67 1.02
C LYS A 146 -0.12 21.18 0.77
N ASN A 147 0.24 21.97 1.79
CA ASN A 147 0.38 23.42 1.64
C ASN A 147 1.51 23.82 0.68
N ASP A 148 2.53 22.97 0.53
CA ASP A 148 3.61 23.16 -0.44
C ASP A 148 3.23 22.70 -1.86
N GLY A 149 1.99 22.20 -2.07
CA GLY A 149 1.45 21.77 -3.37
C GLY A 149 1.65 20.28 -3.69
N THR A 150 2.06 19.48 -2.71
CA THR A 150 2.16 18.01 -2.88
C THR A 150 0.78 17.36 -2.80
N THR A 151 0.46 16.46 -3.71
CA THR A 151 -0.76 15.63 -3.63
C THR A 151 -0.61 14.57 -2.53
N VAL A 152 -1.56 14.53 -1.61
CA VAL A 152 -1.55 13.63 -0.45
C VAL A 152 -2.59 12.53 -0.60
N ILE A 153 -2.17 11.26 -0.54
CA ILE A 153 -3.05 10.10 -0.70
C ILE A 153 -3.03 9.27 0.59
N LEU A 154 -4.21 9.02 1.15
CA LEU A 154 -4.38 8.23 2.37
C LEU A 154 -4.88 6.82 2.05
N ASP A 155 -4.11 5.82 2.46
CA ASP A 155 -4.54 4.43 2.63
C ASP A 155 -4.29 4.04 4.10
N THR A 156 -5.33 3.80 4.85
CA THR A 156 -5.21 3.66 6.32
C THR A 156 -4.68 2.32 6.77
N GLY A 157 -4.94 1.26 6.03
CA GLY A 157 -4.86 -0.09 6.57
C GLY A 157 -5.84 -0.31 7.73
N PHE A 158 -6.20 -1.56 8.01
CA PHE A 158 -7.08 -1.88 9.14
C PHE A 158 -6.33 -1.81 10.46
N ILE A 159 -6.84 -1.00 11.40
CA ILE A 159 -6.36 -0.92 12.79
C ILE A 159 -7.55 -1.15 13.73
N GLU A 160 -7.39 -2.01 14.73
CA GLU A 160 -8.42 -2.26 15.72
C GLU A 160 -8.81 -0.97 16.46
N GLY A 161 -10.11 -0.73 16.60
CA GLY A 161 -10.64 0.48 17.24
C GLY A 161 -10.57 1.75 16.40
N MET A 162 -10.39 1.62 15.07
CA MET A 162 -10.53 2.74 14.14
C MET A 162 -11.97 3.28 14.15
N THR A 163 -12.12 4.59 14.08
CA THR A 163 -13.42 5.29 14.01
C THR A 163 -13.29 6.52 13.13
N LEU A 164 -14.39 6.97 12.52
CA LEU A 164 -14.40 8.19 11.70
C LEU A 164 -13.90 9.42 12.49
N GLU A 165 -14.27 9.52 13.76
CA GLU A 165 -13.86 10.65 14.62
C GLU A 165 -12.34 10.75 14.77
N LYS A 166 -11.64 9.61 14.84
CA LYS A 166 -10.17 9.58 14.92
C LYS A 166 -9.50 9.89 13.58
N TYR A 167 -10.18 9.63 12.47
CA TYR A 167 -9.61 9.73 11.13
C TYR A 167 -10.03 10.97 10.36
N LYS A 168 -11.04 11.72 10.83
CA LYS A 168 -11.57 12.88 10.09
C LYS A 168 -10.49 13.92 9.77
N ASP A 169 -9.61 14.23 10.72
CA ASP A 169 -8.54 15.22 10.52
C ASP A 169 -7.51 14.74 9.46
N LEU A 170 -7.26 13.41 9.39
CA LEU A 170 -6.43 12.82 8.34
C LEU A 170 -7.11 12.87 6.98
N LEU A 171 -8.43 12.62 6.93
CA LEU A 171 -9.22 12.71 5.71
C LEU A 171 -9.24 14.14 5.15
N GLU A 172 -9.30 15.18 6.00
CA GLU A 172 -9.24 16.57 5.58
C GLU A 172 -7.87 16.99 5.01
N ILE A 173 -6.80 16.29 5.42
CA ILE A 173 -5.47 16.50 4.85
C ILE A 173 -5.37 15.82 3.47
N ALA A 174 -5.94 14.66 3.29
CA ALA A 174 -5.83 13.88 2.05
C ALA A 174 -6.55 14.55 0.86
N ASP A 175 -6.01 14.37 -0.35
CA ASP A 175 -6.70 14.67 -1.61
C ASP A 175 -7.50 13.45 -2.08
N TYR A 176 -6.96 12.26 -1.83
CA TYR A 176 -7.57 10.97 -2.14
C TYR A 176 -7.56 10.06 -0.93
N PHE A 177 -8.64 9.29 -0.74
CA PHE A 177 -8.77 8.29 0.30
C PHE A 177 -9.14 6.93 -0.31
N LEU A 178 -8.36 5.89 0.01
CA LEU A 178 -8.41 4.57 -0.62
C LEU A 178 -8.82 3.45 0.36
N PRO A 179 -9.97 3.52 1.06
CA PRO A 179 -10.36 2.51 2.02
C PRO A 179 -10.76 1.20 1.33
N ASN A 180 -10.45 0.06 1.95
CA ASN A 180 -11.03 -1.22 1.58
C ASN A 180 -12.46 -1.38 2.15
N ARG A 181 -13.16 -2.46 1.77
CA ARG A 181 -14.54 -2.72 2.20
C ARG A 181 -14.70 -2.70 3.73
N LYS A 182 -13.80 -3.37 4.46
CA LYS A 182 -13.87 -3.47 5.93
C LYS A 182 -13.64 -2.11 6.60
N GLU A 183 -12.65 -1.36 6.17
CA GLU A 183 -12.38 0.00 6.64
C GLU A 183 -13.56 0.93 6.32
N THR A 184 -14.10 0.80 5.12
CA THR A 184 -15.27 1.55 4.67
C THR A 184 -16.46 1.34 5.60
N GLU A 185 -16.82 0.10 5.91
CA GLU A 185 -17.95 -0.22 6.79
C GLU A 185 -17.73 0.33 8.21
N ILE A 186 -16.53 0.17 8.75
CA ILE A 186 -16.21 0.63 10.11
C ILE A 186 -16.23 2.17 10.19
N LEU A 187 -15.58 2.84 9.25
CA LEU A 187 -15.46 4.30 9.28
C LEU A 187 -16.76 5.01 8.91
N SER A 188 -17.52 4.49 7.94
CA SER A 188 -18.77 5.14 7.49
C SER A 188 -20.00 4.73 8.28
N GLY A 189 -19.95 3.58 8.98
CA GLY A 189 -21.10 2.99 9.66
C GLY A 189 -22.15 2.37 8.73
N THR A 190 -21.80 2.15 7.45
CA THR A 190 -22.71 1.54 6.46
C THR A 190 -21.96 0.56 5.54
N SER A 191 -22.63 -0.52 5.15
CA SER A 191 -22.11 -1.48 4.15
C SER A 191 -22.43 -1.06 2.69
N ASP A 192 -23.26 -0.03 2.49
CA ASP A 192 -23.54 0.53 1.16
C ASP A 192 -22.37 1.44 0.72
N PRO A 193 -21.59 1.06 -0.31
CA PRO A 193 -20.43 1.82 -0.72
C PRO A 193 -20.74 3.21 -1.27
N ARG A 194 -21.93 3.41 -1.82
CA ARG A 194 -22.38 4.73 -2.30
C ARG A 194 -22.70 5.67 -1.14
N GLN A 195 -23.35 5.17 -0.11
CA GLN A 195 -23.59 5.95 1.11
C GLN A 195 -22.26 6.25 1.83
N ALA A 196 -21.37 5.25 1.93
CA ALA A 196 -20.04 5.43 2.53
C ALA A 196 -19.22 6.50 1.81
N ALA A 197 -19.16 6.45 0.48
CA ALA A 197 -18.46 7.47 -0.31
C ALA A 197 -19.02 8.88 -0.08
N LYS A 198 -20.33 9.05 0.09
CA LYS A 198 -20.94 10.33 0.48
C LYS A 198 -20.59 10.76 1.92
N VAL A 199 -20.41 9.82 2.83
CA VAL A 199 -19.92 10.15 4.19
C VAL A 199 -18.51 10.70 4.10
N PHE A 200 -17.62 10.03 3.37
CA PHE A 200 -16.22 10.43 3.22
C PHE A 200 -16.04 11.73 2.43
N SER A 201 -16.88 11.99 1.43
CA SER A 201 -16.80 13.21 0.62
C SER A 201 -17.08 14.51 1.39
N LYS A 202 -17.48 14.42 2.65
CA LYS A 202 -17.57 15.56 3.56
C LYS A 202 -16.20 16.02 4.10
N TYR A 203 -15.18 15.17 3.97
CA TYR A 203 -13.86 15.37 4.55
C TYR A 203 -12.74 15.33 3.49
N VAL A 204 -12.88 14.50 2.46
CA VAL A 204 -11.89 14.32 1.39
C VAL A 204 -12.54 14.59 0.03
N GLU A 205 -11.78 15.21 -0.89
CA GLU A 205 -12.32 15.61 -2.20
C GLU A 205 -12.78 14.40 -3.04
N THR A 206 -11.98 13.35 -3.07
CA THR A 206 -12.27 12.17 -3.90
C THR A 206 -12.05 10.87 -3.10
N PRO A 207 -13.10 10.33 -2.45
CA PRO A 207 -13.06 9.00 -1.87
C PRO A 207 -13.14 7.93 -2.96
N ILE A 208 -12.32 6.88 -2.83
CA ILE A 208 -12.22 5.74 -3.74
C ILE A 208 -12.37 4.46 -2.93
N VAL A 209 -13.55 3.88 -2.89
CA VAL A 209 -13.86 2.70 -2.08
C VAL A 209 -13.46 1.43 -2.83
N LYS A 210 -12.50 0.69 -2.28
CA LYS A 210 -12.07 -0.62 -2.81
C LYS A 210 -13.12 -1.69 -2.45
N LEU A 211 -13.64 -2.42 -3.44
CA LEU A 211 -14.75 -3.38 -3.32
C LEU A 211 -14.31 -4.82 -3.59
N ASP A 212 -13.05 -5.15 -3.37
CA ASP A 212 -12.45 -6.46 -3.62
C ASP A 212 -12.67 -6.92 -5.07
N LYS A 213 -13.30 -8.08 -5.26
CA LYS A 213 -13.60 -8.62 -6.60
C LYS A 213 -14.57 -7.77 -7.44
N ASP A 214 -15.29 -6.84 -6.83
CA ASP A 214 -16.23 -5.97 -7.54
C ASP A 214 -15.55 -4.71 -8.11
N GLY A 215 -14.26 -4.50 -7.80
CA GLY A 215 -13.47 -3.36 -8.28
C GLY A 215 -13.43 -2.20 -7.31
N CYS A 216 -13.59 -0.96 -7.79
CA CYS A 216 -13.55 0.25 -6.97
C CYS A 216 -14.63 1.24 -7.37
N LEU A 217 -15.23 1.90 -6.38
CA LEU A 217 -16.21 2.95 -6.56
C LEU A 217 -15.57 4.32 -6.27
N ILE A 218 -15.52 5.18 -7.27
CA ILE A 218 -15.08 6.56 -7.15
C ILE A 218 -16.32 7.44 -6.95
N TYR A 219 -16.26 8.39 -6.03
CA TYR A 219 -17.25 9.44 -5.90
C TYR A 219 -16.60 10.80 -6.07
N LYS A 220 -16.98 11.53 -7.11
CA LYS A 220 -16.40 12.84 -7.45
C LYS A 220 -17.47 13.74 -8.03
N ASN A 221 -17.55 15.00 -7.56
CA ASN A 221 -18.49 16.01 -8.05
C ASN A 221 -19.97 15.58 -8.08
N GLY A 222 -20.37 14.72 -7.14
CA GLY A 222 -21.75 14.21 -7.06
C GLY A 222 -22.04 12.97 -7.93
N GLU A 223 -21.06 12.53 -8.72
CA GLU A 223 -21.19 11.40 -9.65
C GLU A 223 -20.43 10.16 -9.14
N TYR A 224 -20.91 8.99 -9.56
CA TYR A 224 -20.27 7.72 -9.28
C TYR A 224 -19.65 7.12 -10.54
N ILE A 225 -18.39 6.66 -10.40
CA ILE A 225 -17.71 5.90 -11.44
C ILE A 225 -17.32 4.55 -10.82
N LEU A 226 -17.73 3.46 -11.45
CA LEU A 226 -17.28 2.12 -11.08
C LEU A 226 -16.14 1.70 -12.01
N VAL A 227 -15.01 1.32 -11.44
CA VAL A 227 -13.92 0.66 -12.17
C VAL A 227 -13.90 -0.80 -11.75
N LYS A 228 -14.36 -1.70 -12.63
CA LYS A 228 -14.42 -3.13 -12.35
C LYS A 228 -13.03 -3.73 -12.08
N SER A 229 -12.99 -4.80 -11.29
CA SER A 229 -11.78 -5.60 -11.10
C SER A 229 -11.37 -6.33 -12.38
N ILE A 230 -10.19 -6.92 -12.36
CA ILE A 230 -9.67 -7.75 -13.45
C ILE A 230 -9.94 -9.22 -13.13
N ASP A 231 -10.75 -9.87 -13.92
CA ASP A 231 -11.29 -11.21 -13.67
C ASP A 231 -10.35 -12.36 -14.05
N GLU A 232 -9.29 -12.09 -14.82
CA GLU A 232 -8.33 -13.13 -15.23
C GLU A 232 -7.31 -13.53 -14.15
N PHE A 233 -7.22 -12.80 -13.05
CA PHE A 233 -6.26 -13.09 -11.99
C PHE A 233 -6.82 -14.10 -10.98
N VAL A 234 -6.14 -15.24 -10.87
CA VAL A 234 -6.48 -16.27 -9.89
C VAL A 234 -5.78 -15.96 -8.57
N ARG A 235 -6.57 -15.74 -7.52
CA ARG A 235 -6.04 -15.41 -6.19
C ARG A 235 -5.35 -16.60 -5.54
N VAL A 236 -4.07 -16.41 -5.22
CA VAL A 236 -3.24 -17.30 -4.40
C VAL A 236 -3.08 -16.73 -2.99
N ASP A 237 -2.66 -15.46 -2.89
CA ASP A 237 -2.45 -14.74 -1.63
C ASP A 237 -2.89 -13.29 -1.77
N SER A 238 -3.66 -12.76 -0.82
CA SER A 238 -4.13 -11.37 -0.86
C SER A 238 -3.23 -10.38 -0.12
N THR A 239 -2.11 -10.85 0.44
CA THR A 239 -1.16 -9.99 1.17
C THR A 239 -0.50 -9.01 0.21
N GLY A 240 -0.52 -7.72 0.57
CA GLY A 240 0.07 -6.65 -0.25
C GLY A 240 -0.78 -6.19 -1.44
N ALA A 241 -1.97 -6.76 -1.66
CA ALA A 241 -2.85 -6.33 -2.77
C ALA A 241 -3.23 -4.85 -2.69
N GLY A 242 -3.46 -4.33 -1.47
CA GLY A 242 -3.71 -2.91 -1.21
C GLY A 242 -2.50 -2.04 -1.56
N ASP A 243 -1.31 -2.47 -1.14
CA ASP A 243 -0.05 -1.76 -1.42
C ASP A 243 0.26 -1.73 -2.92
N ALA A 244 0.03 -2.85 -3.61
CA ALA A 244 0.18 -2.95 -5.05
C ALA A 244 -0.87 -2.11 -5.79
N PHE A 245 -2.14 -2.09 -5.33
CA PHE A 245 -3.17 -1.19 -5.83
C PHE A 245 -2.73 0.26 -5.69
N PHE A 246 -2.22 0.64 -4.52
CA PHE A 246 -1.74 1.98 -4.26
C PHE A 246 -0.59 2.37 -5.20
N ALA A 247 0.34 1.46 -5.49
CA ALA A 247 1.41 1.71 -6.45
C ALA A 247 0.88 1.99 -7.87
N GLY A 248 -0.07 1.19 -8.37
CA GLY A 248 -0.69 1.43 -9.67
C GLY A 248 -1.49 2.74 -9.72
N PHE A 249 -2.16 3.08 -8.63
CA PHE A 249 -2.85 4.37 -8.49
C PHE A 249 -1.87 5.54 -8.55
N LEU A 250 -0.76 5.47 -7.80
CA LEU A 250 0.32 6.47 -7.83
C LEU A 250 0.97 6.56 -9.22
N TYR A 251 1.16 5.43 -9.92
CA TYR A 251 1.66 5.42 -11.30
C TYR A 251 0.82 6.33 -12.19
N GLY A 252 -0.51 6.18 -12.15
CA GLY A 252 -1.42 7.03 -12.92
C GLY A 252 -1.32 8.51 -12.55
N LEU A 253 -1.28 8.85 -11.26
CA LEU A 253 -1.12 10.23 -10.79
C LEU A 253 0.22 10.84 -11.24
N MET A 254 1.30 10.06 -11.24
CA MET A 254 2.61 10.53 -11.67
C MET A 254 2.66 10.84 -13.16
N HIS A 255 1.79 10.19 -13.97
CA HIS A 255 1.64 10.40 -15.41
C HIS A 255 0.48 11.34 -15.79
N ASP A 256 -0.12 12.05 -14.81
CA ASP A 256 -1.24 12.98 -15.01
C ASP A 256 -2.47 12.34 -15.67
N GLU A 257 -2.67 11.04 -15.43
CA GLU A 257 -3.81 10.29 -15.95
C GLU A 257 -5.12 10.67 -15.22
N PRO A 258 -6.28 10.57 -15.89
CA PRO A 258 -7.58 10.73 -15.24
C PRO A 258 -7.75 9.76 -14.07
N ILE A 259 -8.48 10.17 -13.03
CA ILE A 259 -8.59 9.42 -11.77
C ILE A 259 -9.12 7.99 -11.97
N GLU A 260 -10.04 7.77 -12.87
CA GLU A 260 -10.59 6.46 -13.21
C GLU A 260 -9.54 5.54 -13.86
N ARG A 261 -8.59 6.11 -14.62
CA ARG A 261 -7.44 5.34 -15.13
C ARG A 261 -6.43 5.05 -14.03
N CYS A 262 -6.20 5.97 -13.09
CA CYS A 262 -5.37 5.69 -11.92
C CYS A 262 -5.93 4.50 -11.14
N VAL A 263 -7.26 4.44 -10.95
CA VAL A 263 -7.93 3.31 -10.28
C VAL A 263 -7.83 2.02 -11.12
N LEU A 264 -7.94 2.10 -12.44
CA LEU A 264 -7.74 0.94 -13.33
C LEU A 264 -6.33 0.36 -13.18
N PHE A 265 -5.28 1.18 -13.21
CA PHE A 265 -3.91 0.75 -12.93
C PHE A 265 -3.80 0.09 -11.55
N GLY A 266 -4.44 0.66 -10.52
CA GLY A 266 -4.51 0.06 -9.19
C GLY A 266 -5.17 -1.32 -9.21
N ASN A 267 -6.31 -1.50 -9.88
CA ASN A 267 -6.98 -2.79 -10.01
C ASN A 267 -6.09 -3.83 -10.73
N ILE A 268 -5.33 -3.41 -11.73
CA ILE A 268 -4.40 -4.30 -12.47
C ILE A 268 -3.24 -4.73 -11.58
N THR A 269 -2.56 -3.78 -10.93
CA THR A 269 -1.40 -4.09 -10.08
C THR A 269 -1.78 -4.87 -8.84
N GLY A 270 -2.89 -4.50 -8.16
CA GLY A 270 -3.44 -5.25 -7.03
C GLY A 270 -3.88 -6.66 -7.43
N GLY A 271 -4.52 -6.80 -8.60
CA GLY A 271 -4.90 -8.08 -9.18
C GLY A 271 -3.70 -8.97 -9.52
N LYS A 272 -2.61 -8.40 -10.03
CA LYS A 272 -1.36 -9.14 -10.27
C LYS A 272 -0.72 -9.61 -8.98
N CYS A 273 -0.67 -8.75 -7.97
CA CYS A 273 -0.07 -9.08 -6.67
C CYS A 273 -0.68 -10.36 -6.07
N VAL A 274 -2.00 -10.54 -6.14
CA VAL A 274 -2.67 -11.71 -5.54
C VAL A 274 -2.37 -13.04 -6.22
N THR A 275 -1.66 -13.08 -7.34
CA THR A 275 -1.35 -14.31 -8.09
C THR A 275 -0.16 -15.10 -7.55
N ALA A 276 0.56 -14.58 -6.56
CA ALA A 276 1.69 -15.26 -5.91
C ALA A 276 1.68 -15.02 -4.40
N VAL A 277 2.47 -15.81 -3.66
CA VAL A 277 2.69 -15.61 -2.23
C VAL A 277 3.70 -14.48 -2.02
N GLY A 278 3.40 -13.57 -1.08
CA GLY A 278 4.26 -12.42 -0.70
C GLY A 278 3.91 -11.12 -1.42
N CYS A 279 4.08 -10.00 -0.68
CA CYS A 279 3.56 -8.68 -1.05
C CYS A 279 4.12 -8.10 -2.36
N THR A 280 5.38 -8.42 -2.69
CA THR A 280 6.10 -7.82 -3.82
C THR A 280 6.61 -8.85 -4.83
N THR A 281 6.09 -10.10 -4.76
CA THR A 281 6.57 -11.23 -5.58
C THR A 281 6.05 -11.17 -7.01
N ALA A 282 4.74 -10.95 -7.19
CA ALA A 282 4.12 -10.83 -8.51
C ALA A 282 3.85 -9.35 -8.83
N TYR A 283 4.40 -8.90 -9.94
CA TYR A 283 4.29 -7.51 -10.41
C TYR A 283 4.28 -7.44 -11.94
N PHE A 284 3.92 -6.31 -12.47
CA PHE A 284 4.09 -5.94 -13.87
C PHE A 284 5.24 -4.95 -14.02
N ASN A 285 5.91 -4.93 -15.19
CA ASN A 285 6.63 -3.77 -15.65
C ASN A 285 5.67 -2.77 -16.32
N GLU A 286 6.18 -1.61 -16.72
CA GLU A 286 5.37 -0.54 -17.31
C GLU A 286 4.66 -0.96 -18.61
N GLU A 287 5.35 -1.65 -19.52
CA GLU A 287 4.81 -2.09 -20.79
C GLU A 287 3.63 -3.06 -20.59
N GLU A 288 3.81 -4.06 -19.72
CA GLU A 288 2.77 -5.01 -19.35
C GLU A 288 1.56 -4.33 -18.69
N LEU A 289 1.80 -3.33 -17.81
CA LEU A 289 0.74 -2.55 -17.18
C LEU A 289 -0.09 -1.78 -18.20
N LEU A 290 0.56 -1.13 -19.17
CA LEU A 290 -0.11 -0.35 -20.22
C LEU A 290 -0.91 -1.24 -21.16
N GLU A 291 -0.37 -2.41 -21.54
CA GLU A 291 -1.10 -3.41 -22.33
C GLU A 291 -2.38 -3.88 -21.61
N MET A 292 -2.27 -4.18 -20.31
CA MET A 292 -3.42 -4.56 -19.51
C MET A 292 -4.44 -3.42 -19.38
N ALA A 293 -3.99 -2.19 -19.20
CA ALA A 293 -4.87 -1.04 -19.09
C ALA A 293 -5.64 -0.78 -20.40
N GLU A 294 -5.02 -0.98 -21.57
CA GLU A 294 -5.72 -0.89 -22.85
C GLU A 294 -6.72 -2.02 -23.03
N LYS A 295 -6.37 -3.25 -22.66
CA LYS A 295 -7.25 -4.43 -22.71
C LYS A 295 -8.52 -4.25 -21.85
N TYR A 296 -8.39 -3.62 -20.66
CA TYR A 296 -9.47 -3.47 -19.68
C TYR A 296 -10.03 -2.04 -19.58
N LYS A 297 -9.79 -1.16 -20.55
CA LYS A 297 -10.31 0.22 -20.54
C LYS A 297 -11.84 0.30 -20.41
N ASP A 298 -12.57 -0.68 -20.94
CA ASP A 298 -14.04 -0.76 -20.86
C ASP A 298 -14.56 -1.21 -19.47
N ASN A 299 -13.66 -1.52 -18.52
CA ASN A 299 -14.03 -1.73 -17.11
C ASN A 299 -14.40 -0.44 -16.39
N ILE A 300 -14.14 0.73 -17.00
CA ILE A 300 -14.52 2.04 -16.45
C ILE A 300 -15.98 2.33 -16.83
N ILE A 301 -16.87 2.41 -15.85
CA ILE A 301 -18.30 2.62 -16.04
C ILE A 301 -18.69 3.96 -15.41
N TYR A 302 -19.02 4.93 -16.25
CA TYR A 302 -19.49 6.25 -15.83
C TYR A 302 -20.99 6.22 -15.50
N ASN A 303 -21.44 7.16 -14.68
CA ASN A 303 -22.86 7.28 -14.25
C ASN A 303 -23.41 5.98 -13.62
N TYR A 304 -22.59 5.31 -12.83
CA TYR A 304 -22.90 4.03 -12.20
C TYR A 304 -23.95 4.14 -11.08
#